data_3a867abda4907c3d45355a4007ca4e08
#
_entry.id   3a867abda4907c3d45355a4007ca4e08
#
_cell.length_a   1.000
_cell.length_b   1.000
_cell.length_c   1.000
_cell.angle_alpha   90.00
_cell.angle_beta   90.00
_cell.angle_gamma   90.00
#
_symmetry.space_group_name_H-M   'P 1'
#
loop_
_entity.id
_entity.type
_entity.pdbx_description
1 polymer ?
#
loop_
_entity_poly.entity_id
_entity_poly.type
_entity_poly.pdbx_seq_one_letter_code
_entity_poly.pdbx_strand_id
1 'polypeptide(L)'
;MRIALIGGGTIARLVLEHARCASLGRFEIVALMGRPGGAPRARELAREFSVKYVENVGALASEKPQAVIEAASHAAVKEHLVGLLDAGIAVVVLSAGALIDDALREAAEGAARRSGALLFVPSGGIGGLDALKTACLAGVDEASIEVAKPPAAWKEIAYVESRGYPLDDLRSPLTLFEGTAREGVPHFPQNVNIAAILALAGIGPDRTRLKVVADPALTLNTHTIRVSGRSGRFTLRLENVPAPENPKTSWLACYSALAALQALGSPIRYGT
;
A
#
# COMPACT_ATOMS: atom_id res chain seq x y z
N MET A 1 11.16 6.67 -18.25
CA MET A 1 9.72 6.32 -18.07
C MET A 1 8.99 7.55 -17.54
N ARG A 2 7.83 7.88 -18.10
CA ARG A 2 6.97 9.01 -17.68
C ARG A 2 6.02 8.52 -16.59
N ILE A 3 6.03 9.15 -15.42
CA ILE A 3 5.28 8.75 -14.23
C ILE A 3 4.37 9.90 -13.80
N ALA A 4 3.13 9.59 -13.43
CA ALA A 4 2.29 10.53 -12.71
C ALA A 4 2.01 10.02 -11.29
N LEU A 5 1.67 10.93 -10.39
CA LEU A 5 1.38 10.64 -8.99
C LEU A 5 -0.07 11.01 -8.66
N ILE A 6 -0.74 10.20 -7.85
CA ILE A 6 -2.02 10.53 -7.22
C ILE A 6 -1.80 10.59 -5.71
N GLY A 7 -2.01 11.76 -5.12
CA GLY A 7 -1.78 12.02 -3.69
C GLY A 7 -0.59 12.92 -3.43
N GLY A 8 -0.62 13.66 -2.32
CA GLY A 8 0.39 14.65 -1.92
C GLY A 8 0.99 14.34 -0.54
N GLY A 9 1.06 13.06 -0.14
CA GLY A 9 1.62 12.64 1.14
C GLY A 9 3.13 12.35 1.08
N THR A 10 3.64 11.75 2.18
CA THR A 10 5.06 11.38 2.36
C THR A 10 5.61 10.53 1.22
N ILE A 11 4.82 9.57 0.70
CA ILE A 11 5.26 8.73 -0.42
C ILE A 11 5.45 9.55 -1.70
N ALA A 12 4.52 10.46 -2.00
CA ALA A 12 4.65 11.32 -3.18
C ALA A 12 5.90 12.22 -3.08
N ARG A 13 6.16 12.81 -1.91
CA ARG A 13 7.40 13.59 -1.66
C ARG A 13 8.63 12.75 -1.92
N LEU A 14 8.71 11.55 -1.34
CA LEU A 14 9.85 10.66 -1.49
C LEU A 14 10.11 10.29 -2.96
N VAL A 15 9.06 10.00 -3.71
CA VAL A 15 9.17 9.70 -5.14
C VAL A 15 9.72 10.90 -5.92
N LEU A 16 9.23 12.12 -5.62
CA LEU A 16 9.70 13.36 -6.26
C LEU A 16 11.17 13.66 -5.94
N GLU A 17 11.59 13.48 -4.68
CA GLU A 17 12.98 13.66 -4.25
C GLU A 17 13.92 12.69 -4.99
N HIS A 18 13.57 11.42 -5.03
CA HIS A 18 14.35 10.38 -5.70
C HIS A 18 14.38 10.55 -7.23
N ALA A 19 13.29 10.98 -7.84
CA ALA A 19 13.24 11.30 -9.26
C ALA A 19 14.17 12.47 -9.60
N ARG A 20 14.21 13.52 -8.75
CA ARG A 20 15.10 14.67 -8.91
C ARG A 20 16.58 14.30 -8.82
N CYS A 21 16.95 13.39 -7.92
CA CYS A 21 18.32 12.93 -7.75
C CYS A 21 18.73 11.84 -8.74
N ALA A 22 17.84 11.43 -9.65
CA ALA A 22 18.04 10.32 -10.61
C ALA A 22 18.52 8.99 -9.98
N SER A 23 18.30 8.81 -8.67
CA SER A 23 18.77 7.65 -7.89
C SER A 23 18.07 6.34 -8.28
N LEU A 24 16.96 6.42 -9.01
CA LEU A 24 16.13 5.29 -9.44
C LEU A 24 16.20 5.03 -10.95
N GLY A 25 17.14 5.69 -11.66
CA GLY A 25 17.17 5.69 -13.12
C GLY A 25 16.43 6.88 -13.72
N ARG A 26 16.14 6.84 -15.02
CA ARG A 26 15.53 7.97 -15.72
C ARG A 26 14.00 7.93 -15.62
N PHE A 27 13.45 8.46 -14.53
CA PHE A 27 12.03 8.73 -14.38
C PHE A 27 11.77 10.23 -14.56
N GLU A 28 10.75 10.56 -15.34
CA GLU A 28 10.21 11.89 -15.48
C GLU A 28 8.85 11.94 -14.78
N ILE A 29 8.70 12.75 -13.75
CA ILE A 29 7.40 12.96 -13.11
C ILE A 29 6.66 14.03 -13.88
N VAL A 30 5.62 13.63 -14.61
CA VAL A 30 4.91 14.50 -15.55
C VAL A 30 3.71 15.21 -14.94
N ALA A 31 3.11 14.64 -13.90
CA ALA A 31 1.98 15.25 -13.20
C ALA A 31 1.86 14.75 -11.76
N LEU A 32 1.34 15.61 -10.91
CA LEU A 32 0.88 15.28 -9.56
C LEU A 32 -0.59 15.63 -9.45
N MET A 33 -1.44 14.63 -9.19
CA MET A 33 -2.87 14.81 -9.03
C MET A 33 -3.25 14.88 -7.56
N GLY A 34 -3.98 15.94 -7.21
CA GLY A 34 -4.70 16.06 -5.95
C GLY A 34 -6.21 16.02 -6.17
N ARG A 35 -6.97 15.84 -5.11
CA ARG A 35 -8.44 15.89 -5.20
C ARG A 35 -8.91 17.31 -5.57
N PRO A 36 -10.02 17.45 -6.31
CA PRO A 36 -10.59 18.73 -6.67
C PRO A 36 -10.87 19.60 -5.43
N GLY A 37 -10.50 20.87 -5.49
CA GLY A 37 -10.79 21.88 -4.47
C GLY A 37 -10.11 21.72 -3.10
N GLY A 38 -9.28 20.68 -2.87
CA GLY A 38 -8.85 20.40 -1.51
C GLY A 38 -7.57 19.56 -1.32
N ALA A 39 -6.50 19.87 -2.05
CA ALA A 39 -5.20 19.19 -1.86
C ALA A 39 -4.02 20.17 -1.71
N PRO A 40 -3.99 21.01 -0.65
CA PRO A 40 -2.95 22.03 -0.48
C PRO A 40 -1.54 21.43 -0.50
N ARG A 41 -1.32 20.30 0.19
CA ARG A 41 -0.02 19.61 0.18
C ARG A 41 0.41 19.16 -1.21
N ALA A 42 -0.50 18.61 -2.03
CA ALA A 42 -0.16 18.20 -3.39
C ALA A 42 0.19 19.39 -4.28
N ARG A 43 -0.53 20.51 -4.12
CA ARG A 43 -0.19 21.77 -4.86
C ARG A 43 1.15 22.33 -4.43
N GLU A 44 1.46 22.30 -3.15
CA GLU A 44 2.75 22.74 -2.60
C GLU A 44 3.89 21.88 -3.14
N LEU A 45 3.78 20.55 -3.09
CA LEU A 45 4.74 19.63 -3.66
C LEU A 45 4.93 19.85 -5.17
N ALA A 46 3.85 20.03 -5.92
CA ALA A 46 3.94 20.28 -7.34
C ALA A 46 4.74 21.57 -7.65
N ARG A 47 4.57 22.63 -6.85
CA ARG A 47 5.36 23.86 -6.97
C ARG A 47 6.82 23.66 -6.59
N GLU A 48 7.09 23.02 -5.45
CA GLU A 48 8.43 22.77 -4.93
C GLU A 48 9.29 21.96 -5.92
N PHE A 49 8.69 20.98 -6.59
CA PHE A 49 9.37 20.10 -7.52
C PHE A 49 9.20 20.51 -9.00
N SER A 50 8.52 21.63 -9.27
CA SER A 50 8.23 22.12 -10.63
C SER A 50 7.52 21.08 -11.50
N VAL A 51 6.58 20.32 -10.91
CA VAL A 51 5.75 19.30 -11.56
C VAL A 51 4.36 19.88 -11.82
N LYS A 52 3.74 19.51 -12.94
CA LYS A 52 2.38 19.95 -13.27
C LYS A 52 1.37 19.42 -12.25
N TYR A 53 0.61 20.32 -11.63
CA TYR A 53 -0.52 19.97 -10.77
C TYR A 53 -1.80 19.80 -11.59
N VAL A 54 -2.55 18.73 -11.34
CA VAL A 54 -3.84 18.45 -11.97
C VAL A 54 -4.87 18.01 -10.93
N GLU A 55 -6.18 18.19 -11.24
CA GLU A 55 -7.27 17.88 -10.29
C GLU A 55 -8.19 16.75 -10.74
N ASN A 56 -7.93 16.15 -11.90
CA ASN A 56 -8.72 15.03 -12.40
C ASN A 56 -7.88 14.09 -13.26
N VAL A 57 -8.40 12.88 -13.42
CA VAL A 57 -7.71 11.80 -14.13
C VAL A 57 -7.59 12.06 -15.63
N GLY A 58 -8.52 12.81 -16.23
CA GLY A 58 -8.44 13.18 -17.65
C GLY A 58 -7.27 14.12 -17.94
N ALA A 59 -7.07 15.14 -17.09
CA ALA A 59 -5.93 16.03 -17.18
C ALA A 59 -4.62 15.27 -16.89
N LEU A 60 -4.62 14.31 -15.96
CA LEU A 60 -3.47 13.45 -15.68
C LEU A 60 -3.13 12.58 -16.89
N ALA A 61 -4.11 11.91 -17.49
CA ALA A 61 -3.91 11.05 -18.66
C ALA A 61 -3.43 11.84 -19.90
N SER A 62 -3.83 13.12 -20.04
CA SER A 62 -3.37 14.01 -21.12
C SER A 62 -1.86 14.26 -21.09
N GLU A 63 -1.21 14.08 -19.94
CA GLU A 63 0.26 14.14 -19.80
C GLU A 63 0.95 12.85 -20.28
N LYS A 64 0.20 11.87 -20.77
CA LYS A 64 0.67 10.59 -21.33
C LYS A 64 1.66 9.87 -20.40
N PRO A 65 1.32 9.64 -19.12
CA PRO A 65 2.15 8.83 -18.25
C PRO A 65 2.13 7.37 -18.72
N GLN A 66 3.26 6.68 -18.57
CA GLN A 66 3.36 5.24 -18.79
C GLN A 66 2.94 4.47 -17.53
N ALA A 67 3.09 5.09 -16.36
CA ALA A 67 2.61 4.53 -15.10
C ALA A 67 2.13 5.63 -14.16
N VAL A 68 1.21 5.27 -13.27
CA VAL A 68 0.69 6.09 -12.19
C VAL A 68 1.01 5.43 -10.86
N ILE A 69 1.52 6.19 -9.89
CA ILE A 69 1.61 5.74 -8.50
C ILE A 69 0.43 6.32 -7.73
N GLU A 70 -0.42 5.46 -7.23
CA GLU A 70 -1.49 5.83 -6.32
C GLU A 70 -0.97 5.74 -4.87
N ALA A 71 -0.87 6.85 -4.18
CA ALA A 71 -0.46 7.00 -2.80
C ALA A 71 -1.38 7.97 -2.04
N ALA A 72 -2.67 7.85 -2.22
CA ALA A 72 -3.69 8.75 -1.68
C ALA A 72 -4.65 8.06 -0.70
N SER A 73 -5.54 7.19 -1.20
CA SER A 73 -6.56 6.57 -0.37
C SER A 73 -7.30 5.44 -1.09
N HIS A 74 -8.01 4.58 -0.32
CA HIS A 74 -8.92 3.58 -0.89
C HIS A 74 -9.98 4.21 -1.82
N ALA A 75 -10.46 5.43 -1.49
CA ALA A 75 -11.43 6.13 -2.33
C ALA A 75 -10.83 6.50 -3.70
N ALA A 76 -9.59 6.97 -3.74
CA ALA A 76 -8.91 7.28 -5.00
C ALA A 76 -8.69 6.03 -5.86
N VAL A 77 -8.37 4.89 -5.23
CA VAL A 77 -8.27 3.61 -5.96
C VAL A 77 -9.61 3.23 -6.56
N LYS A 78 -10.70 3.28 -5.78
CA LYS A 78 -12.05 2.95 -6.25
C LYS A 78 -12.50 3.84 -7.41
N GLU A 79 -12.15 5.11 -7.36
CA GLU A 79 -12.57 6.10 -8.37
C GLU A 79 -11.77 6.00 -9.67
N HIS A 80 -10.45 5.74 -9.58
CA HIS A 80 -9.57 5.98 -10.73
C HIS A 80 -8.92 4.74 -11.31
N LEU A 81 -8.77 3.64 -10.54
CA LEU A 81 -7.96 2.48 -10.92
C LEU A 81 -8.40 1.86 -12.26
N VAL A 82 -9.68 1.54 -12.39
CA VAL A 82 -10.20 0.84 -13.56
C VAL A 82 -10.03 1.69 -14.82
N GLY A 83 -10.38 2.98 -14.74
CA GLY A 83 -10.25 3.90 -15.87
C GLY A 83 -8.80 4.11 -16.33
N LEU A 84 -7.85 4.14 -15.40
CA LEU A 84 -6.41 4.23 -15.73
C LEU A 84 -5.93 2.97 -16.44
N LEU A 85 -6.31 1.79 -15.94
CA LEU A 85 -5.95 0.52 -16.55
C LEU A 85 -6.58 0.37 -17.94
N ASP A 86 -7.86 0.71 -18.12
CA ASP A 86 -8.52 0.69 -19.44
C ASP A 86 -7.86 1.65 -20.44
N ALA A 87 -7.29 2.75 -19.97
CA ALA A 87 -6.50 3.67 -20.80
C ALA A 87 -5.09 3.16 -21.15
N GLY A 88 -4.74 1.93 -20.75
CA GLY A 88 -3.43 1.34 -21.01
C GLY A 88 -2.30 1.88 -20.10
N ILE A 89 -2.64 2.55 -19.03
CA ILE A 89 -1.68 3.14 -18.08
C ILE A 89 -1.43 2.15 -16.94
N ALA A 90 -0.17 1.78 -16.74
CA ALA A 90 0.20 0.93 -15.60
C ALA A 90 -0.07 1.66 -14.27
N VAL A 91 -0.54 0.93 -13.25
CA VAL A 91 -0.84 1.53 -11.94
C VAL A 91 -0.12 0.78 -10.82
N VAL A 92 0.62 1.52 -10.01
CA VAL A 92 1.20 1.06 -8.75
C VAL A 92 0.25 1.50 -7.63
N VAL A 93 -0.37 0.55 -6.93
CA VAL A 93 -1.36 0.82 -5.88
C VAL A 93 -0.75 0.63 -4.51
N LEU A 94 -0.63 1.71 -3.72
CA LEU A 94 -0.20 1.65 -2.32
C LEU A 94 -1.38 1.49 -1.35
N SER A 95 -2.55 2.00 -1.71
CA SER A 95 -3.79 1.86 -0.92
C SER A 95 -4.47 0.51 -1.19
N ALA A 96 -3.69 -0.57 -1.12
CA ALA A 96 -4.07 -1.91 -1.55
C ALA A 96 -5.28 -2.50 -0.81
N GLY A 97 -5.61 -1.97 0.38
CA GLY A 97 -6.82 -2.35 1.11
C GLY A 97 -8.12 -2.16 0.33
N ALA A 98 -8.14 -1.25 -0.66
CA ALA A 98 -9.29 -1.09 -1.54
C ALA A 98 -9.59 -2.34 -2.37
N LEU A 99 -8.57 -3.15 -2.69
CA LEU A 99 -8.67 -4.35 -3.52
C LEU A 99 -9.24 -5.58 -2.75
N ILE A 100 -9.55 -5.44 -1.47
CA ILE A 100 -10.34 -6.43 -0.72
C ILE A 100 -11.78 -6.50 -1.27
N ASP A 101 -12.27 -5.43 -1.88
CA ASP A 101 -13.52 -5.39 -2.62
C ASP A 101 -13.37 -6.24 -3.90
N ASP A 102 -14.08 -7.37 -3.96
CA ASP A 102 -13.95 -8.34 -5.05
C ASP A 102 -14.41 -7.74 -6.39
N ALA A 103 -15.49 -6.96 -6.40
CA ALA A 103 -16.01 -6.34 -7.62
C ALA A 103 -15.00 -5.34 -8.20
N LEU A 104 -14.37 -4.53 -7.36
CA LEU A 104 -13.31 -3.61 -7.78
C LEU A 104 -12.10 -4.37 -8.33
N ARG A 105 -11.68 -5.43 -7.63
CA ARG A 105 -10.53 -6.23 -8.03
C ARG A 105 -10.76 -6.90 -9.38
N GLU A 106 -11.91 -7.55 -9.56
CA GLU A 106 -12.28 -8.22 -10.82
C GLU A 106 -12.38 -7.21 -11.98
N ALA A 107 -12.96 -6.04 -11.74
CA ALA A 107 -13.03 -4.98 -12.74
C ALA A 107 -11.63 -4.47 -13.13
N ALA A 108 -10.73 -4.29 -12.15
CA ALA A 108 -9.34 -3.87 -12.39
C ALA A 108 -8.55 -4.94 -13.16
N GLU A 109 -8.67 -6.22 -12.78
CA GLU A 109 -8.05 -7.33 -13.51
C GLU A 109 -8.57 -7.43 -14.94
N GLY A 110 -9.87 -7.28 -15.14
CA GLY A 110 -10.49 -7.24 -16.48
C GLY A 110 -9.95 -6.09 -17.32
N ALA A 111 -9.86 -4.89 -16.77
CA ALA A 111 -9.31 -3.72 -17.43
C ALA A 111 -7.82 -3.92 -17.81
N ALA A 112 -7.02 -4.42 -16.88
CA ALA A 112 -5.60 -4.72 -17.12
C ALA A 112 -5.41 -5.74 -18.25
N ARG A 113 -6.22 -6.80 -18.28
CA ARG A 113 -6.16 -7.83 -19.34
C ARG A 113 -6.57 -7.28 -20.71
N ARG A 114 -7.61 -6.43 -20.79
CA ARG A 114 -8.06 -5.84 -22.05
C ARG A 114 -7.04 -4.89 -22.66
N SER A 115 -6.43 -4.06 -21.83
CA SER A 115 -5.51 -3.01 -22.29
C SER A 115 -4.05 -3.45 -22.35
N GLY A 116 -3.68 -4.56 -21.70
CA GLY A 116 -2.28 -4.94 -21.48
C GLY A 116 -1.56 -4.10 -20.41
N ALA A 117 -2.28 -3.23 -19.72
CA ALA A 117 -1.71 -2.44 -18.63
C ALA A 117 -1.35 -3.32 -17.42
N LEU A 118 -0.33 -2.91 -16.67
CA LEU A 118 0.10 -3.62 -15.47
C LEU A 118 -0.53 -2.99 -14.22
N LEU A 119 -1.23 -3.80 -13.43
CA LEU A 119 -1.55 -3.47 -12.04
C LEU A 119 -0.46 -4.04 -11.13
N PHE A 120 0.27 -3.18 -10.44
CA PHE A 120 1.34 -3.55 -9.53
C PHE A 120 0.98 -3.16 -8.09
N VAL A 121 0.97 -4.15 -7.20
CA VAL A 121 0.75 -3.93 -5.76
C VAL A 121 2.05 -4.25 -5.04
N PRO A 122 2.82 -3.25 -4.59
CA PRO A 122 4.07 -3.46 -3.90
C PRO A 122 3.87 -4.07 -2.52
N SER A 123 4.92 -4.64 -1.95
CA SER A 123 4.86 -5.31 -0.64
C SER A 123 4.50 -4.39 0.54
N GLY A 124 4.62 -3.07 0.36
CA GLY A 124 4.38 -2.15 1.46
C GLY A 124 5.37 -2.35 2.60
N GLY A 125 4.86 -2.38 3.82
CA GLY A 125 5.67 -2.56 5.03
C GLY A 125 5.96 -4.02 5.40
N ILE A 126 5.82 -4.98 4.47
CA ILE A 126 6.08 -6.42 4.71
C ILE A 126 7.05 -6.99 3.67
N GLY A 127 7.46 -8.23 3.89
CA GLY A 127 8.28 -9.03 2.98
C GLY A 127 7.75 -10.45 2.85
N GLY A 128 8.48 -11.31 2.14
CA GLY A 128 8.18 -12.74 2.01
C GLY A 128 7.01 -13.06 1.08
N LEU A 129 6.56 -12.10 0.26
CA LEU A 129 5.47 -12.34 -0.70
C LEU A 129 5.85 -13.32 -1.80
N ASP A 130 7.11 -13.35 -2.20
CA ASP A 130 7.66 -14.33 -3.14
C ASP A 130 7.60 -15.74 -2.56
N ALA A 131 8.02 -15.93 -1.31
CA ALA A 131 7.91 -17.19 -0.61
C ALA A 131 6.44 -17.62 -0.45
N LEU A 132 5.54 -16.70 -0.11
CA LEU A 132 4.10 -16.97 0.02
C LEU A 132 3.50 -17.40 -1.33
N LYS A 133 3.73 -16.65 -2.40
CA LYS A 133 3.24 -16.99 -3.75
C LYS A 133 3.72 -18.37 -4.19
N THR A 134 5.01 -18.65 -3.95
CA THR A 134 5.59 -19.97 -4.25
C THR A 134 4.95 -21.07 -3.42
N ALA A 135 4.76 -20.86 -2.11
CA ALA A 135 4.10 -21.81 -1.24
C ALA A 135 2.64 -22.09 -1.64
N CYS A 136 1.92 -21.08 -2.16
CA CYS A 136 0.55 -21.25 -2.64
C CYS A 136 0.44 -22.23 -3.80
N LEU A 137 1.47 -22.39 -4.64
CA LEU A 137 1.49 -23.38 -5.72
C LEU A 137 1.50 -24.81 -5.18
N ALA A 138 2.10 -25.04 -4.02
CA ALA A 138 2.10 -26.33 -3.35
C ALA A 138 0.87 -26.56 -2.46
N GLY A 139 0.19 -25.50 -2.07
CA GLY A 139 -0.93 -25.47 -1.15
C GLY A 139 -0.53 -24.95 0.23
N VAL A 140 -1.18 -23.86 0.63
CA VAL A 140 -1.08 -23.22 1.94
C VAL A 140 -2.34 -23.50 2.74
N ASP A 141 -2.15 -24.02 3.95
CA ASP A 141 -3.22 -24.33 4.89
C ASP A 141 -3.61 -23.09 5.70
N GLU A 142 -2.60 -22.39 6.21
CA GLU A 142 -2.77 -21.22 7.07
C GLU A 142 -1.84 -20.08 6.66
N ALA A 143 -2.39 -18.86 6.67
CA ALA A 143 -1.64 -17.60 6.56
C ALA A 143 -2.19 -16.58 7.54
N SER A 144 -1.32 -15.93 8.29
CA SER A 144 -1.71 -14.92 9.27
C SER A 144 -0.73 -13.77 9.31
N ILE A 145 -1.25 -12.61 9.69
CA ILE A 145 -0.45 -11.42 9.99
C ILE A 145 -0.92 -10.81 11.32
N GLU A 146 0.03 -10.57 12.22
CA GLU A 146 -0.15 -9.73 13.38
C GLU A 146 0.49 -8.37 13.10
N VAL A 147 -0.27 -7.30 13.30
CA VAL A 147 0.14 -5.92 13.13
C VAL A 147 0.13 -5.26 14.50
N ALA A 148 1.30 -5.11 15.09
CA ALA A 148 1.49 -4.50 16.39
C ALA A 148 2.20 -3.14 16.25
N LYS A 149 1.67 -2.11 16.93
CA LYS A 149 2.24 -0.76 16.93
C LYS A 149 2.10 -0.12 18.29
N PRO A 150 2.88 0.94 18.57
CA PRO A 150 2.65 1.77 19.75
C PRO A 150 1.21 2.30 19.81
N PRO A 151 0.60 2.48 20.99
CA PRO A 151 -0.79 2.92 21.14
C PRO A 151 -1.12 4.19 20.35
N ALA A 152 -0.19 5.15 20.30
CA ALA A 152 -0.37 6.41 19.56
C ALA A 152 -0.65 6.23 18.06
N ALA A 153 -0.18 5.15 17.42
CA ALA A 153 -0.42 4.88 16.01
C ALA A 153 -1.86 4.45 15.71
N TRP A 154 -2.65 4.13 16.72
CA TRP A 154 -4.03 3.66 16.61
C TRP A 154 -5.07 4.73 16.95
N LYS A 155 -4.63 5.90 17.40
CA LYS A 155 -5.51 7.05 17.68
C LYS A 155 -6.15 7.60 16.40
N GLU A 156 -7.30 8.25 16.54
CA GLU A 156 -8.06 8.86 15.44
C GLU A 156 -8.52 7.83 14.37
N ILE A 157 -8.69 6.58 14.77
CA ILE A 157 -9.29 5.54 13.94
C ILE A 157 -10.70 5.31 14.45
N ALA A 158 -11.71 5.58 13.64
CA ALA A 158 -13.12 5.54 14.03
C ALA A 158 -13.52 4.21 14.71
N TYR A 159 -13.01 3.07 14.21
CA TYR A 159 -13.24 1.77 14.82
C TYR A 159 -12.68 1.69 16.24
N VAL A 160 -11.47 2.20 16.47
CA VAL A 160 -10.80 2.18 17.77
C VAL A 160 -11.50 3.13 18.74
N GLU A 161 -11.85 4.33 18.29
CA GLU A 161 -12.57 5.32 19.08
C GLU A 161 -13.96 4.82 19.50
N SER A 162 -14.69 4.16 18.59
CA SER A 162 -16.03 3.60 18.88
C SER A 162 -16.02 2.50 19.95
N ARG A 163 -14.85 1.89 20.22
CA ARG A 163 -14.68 0.84 21.23
C ARG A 163 -14.23 1.38 22.58
N GLY A 164 -13.83 2.65 22.65
CA GLY A 164 -13.41 3.28 23.91
C GLY A 164 -12.16 2.66 24.55
N TYR A 165 -11.22 2.15 23.75
CA TYR A 165 -10.00 1.55 24.26
C TYR A 165 -9.13 2.57 25.00
N PRO A 166 -8.58 2.23 26.20
CA PRO A 166 -7.78 3.16 27.01
C PRO A 166 -6.34 3.27 26.50
N LEU A 167 -6.15 3.76 25.27
CA LEU A 167 -4.84 3.75 24.59
C LEU A 167 -3.76 4.55 25.32
N ASP A 168 -4.14 5.59 26.09
CA ASP A 168 -3.18 6.44 26.82
C ASP A 168 -2.66 5.79 28.09
N ASP A 169 -3.42 4.85 28.67
CA ASP A 169 -3.13 4.22 29.96
C ASP A 169 -2.71 2.75 29.84
N LEU A 170 -2.46 2.27 28.61
CA LEU A 170 -2.06 0.88 28.40
C LEU A 170 -0.75 0.55 29.11
N ARG A 171 -0.76 -0.56 29.87
CA ARG A 171 0.41 -1.12 30.57
C ARG A 171 0.86 -2.47 29.96
N SER A 172 0.05 -3.07 29.12
CA SER A 172 0.30 -4.34 28.45
C SER A 172 -0.32 -4.33 27.05
N PRO A 173 0.09 -5.25 26.15
CA PRO A 173 -0.49 -5.34 24.82
C PRO A 173 -2.00 -5.55 24.86
N LEU A 174 -2.72 -4.80 24.02
CA LEU A 174 -4.17 -4.90 23.86
C LEU A 174 -4.51 -5.29 22.42
N THR A 175 -5.26 -6.38 22.24
CA THR A 175 -5.81 -6.76 20.94
C THR A 175 -6.98 -5.84 20.60
N LEU A 176 -6.82 -5.06 19.54
CA LEU A 176 -7.86 -4.16 19.02
C LEU A 176 -8.80 -4.86 18.06
N PHE A 177 -8.30 -5.84 17.32
CA PHE A 177 -9.07 -6.64 16.38
C PHE A 177 -8.44 -8.02 16.18
N GLU A 178 -9.26 -9.04 16.01
CA GLU A 178 -8.87 -10.36 15.57
C GLU A 178 -9.98 -10.97 14.70
N GLY A 179 -9.62 -11.40 13.47
CA GLY A 179 -10.58 -11.91 12.50
C GLY A 179 -9.90 -12.23 11.17
N THR A 180 -10.65 -12.18 10.09
CA THR A 180 -10.12 -12.31 8.73
C THR A 180 -9.60 -10.98 8.21
N ALA A 181 -8.74 -11.00 7.17
CA ALA A 181 -8.31 -9.79 6.49
C ALA A 181 -9.50 -9.04 5.87
N ARG A 182 -10.51 -9.77 5.34
CA ARG A 182 -11.72 -9.17 4.79
C ARG A 182 -12.46 -8.33 5.81
N GLU A 183 -12.63 -8.86 7.02
CA GLU A 183 -13.34 -8.15 8.11
C GLU A 183 -12.54 -6.97 8.65
N GLY A 184 -11.23 -7.14 8.84
CA GLY A 184 -10.41 -6.15 9.55
C GLY A 184 -9.92 -4.99 8.70
N VAL A 185 -9.54 -5.22 7.43
CA VAL A 185 -8.94 -4.16 6.59
C VAL A 185 -9.81 -2.91 6.46
N PRO A 186 -11.14 -2.99 6.32
CA PRO A 186 -11.99 -1.80 6.26
C PRO A 186 -11.98 -0.94 7.52
N HIS A 187 -11.69 -1.53 8.69
CA HIS A 187 -11.65 -0.82 9.97
C HIS A 187 -10.37 0.01 10.16
N PHE A 188 -9.29 -0.34 9.45
CA PHE A 188 -7.96 0.28 9.60
C PHE A 188 -7.35 0.71 8.25
N PRO A 189 -8.03 1.54 7.44
CA PRO A 189 -7.69 1.75 6.02
C PRO A 189 -6.31 2.30 5.75
N GLN A 190 -5.70 2.99 6.72
CA GLN A 190 -4.34 3.55 6.59
C GLN A 190 -3.26 2.68 7.25
N ASN A 191 -3.64 1.71 8.08
CA ASN A 191 -2.72 1.01 8.96
C ASN A 191 -2.46 -0.44 8.57
N VAL A 192 -3.37 -1.09 7.84
CA VAL A 192 -3.31 -2.53 7.58
C VAL A 192 -3.43 -2.89 6.08
N ASN A 193 -3.09 -1.97 5.18
CA ASN A 193 -2.96 -2.30 3.75
C ASN A 193 -2.09 -3.54 3.52
N ILE A 194 -1.09 -3.75 4.39
CA ILE A 194 -0.21 -4.93 4.36
C ILE A 194 -0.95 -6.26 4.58
N ALA A 195 -2.05 -6.27 5.34
CA ALA A 195 -2.88 -7.47 5.51
C ALA A 195 -3.65 -7.77 4.22
N ALA A 196 -4.15 -6.74 3.53
CA ALA A 196 -4.73 -6.91 2.21
C ALA A 196 -3.71 -7.45 1.21
N ILE A 197 -2.49 -6.89 1.19
CA ILE A 197 -1.41 -7.33 0.30
C ILE A 197 -1.07 -8.80 0.56
N LEU A 198 -0.89 -9.21 1.83
CA LEU A 198 -0.62 -10.60 2.18
C LEU A 198 -1.75 -11.54 1.73
N ALA A 199 -2.99 -11.13 1.97
CA ALA A 199 -4.17 -11.91 1.62
C ALA A 199 -4.32 -12.08 0.10
N LEU A 200 -4.16 -11.00 -0.66
CA LEU A 200 -4.28 -11.01 -2.12
C LEU A 200 -3.14 -11.77 -2.81
N ALA A 201 -1.93 -11.72 -2.25
CA ALA A 201 -0.79 -12.50 -2.74
C ALA A 201 -0.84 -13.97 -2.31
N GLY A 202 -1.67 -14.31 -1.32
CA GLY A 202 -1.73 -15.62 -0.67
C GLY A 202 -3.03 -16.37 -0.92
N ILE A 203 -3.69 -16.75 0.17
CA ILE A 203 -4.87 -17.63 0.19
C ILE A 203 -6.22 -16.90 0.20
N GLY A 204 -6.21 -15.63 -0.09
CA GLY A 204 -7.39 -14.78 -0.15
C GLY A 204 -7.79 -14.14 1.18
N PRO A 205 -8.62 -13.08 1.12
CA PRO A 205 -8.94 -12.26 2.29
C PRO A 205 -9.81 -12.97 3.34
N ASP A 206 -10.59 -13.96 2.94
CA ASP A 206 -11.48 -14.72 3.84
C ASP A 206 -10.73 -15.78 4.66
N ARG A 207 -9.58 -16.24 4.15
CA ARG A 207 -8.77 -17.28 4.80
C ARG A 207 -7.54 -16.72 5.52
N THR A 208 -7.08 -15.53 5.15
CA THR A 208 -5.94 -14.90 5.82
C THR A 208 -6.38 -14.28 7.14
N ARG A 209 -5.74 -14.67 8.23
CA ARG A 209 -6.03 -14.17 9.59
C ARG A 209 -5.30 -12.86 9.83
N LEU A 210 -5.99 -11.90 10.42
CA LEU A 210 -5.46 -10.61 10.84
C LEU A 210 -5.66 -10.43 12.34
N LYS A 211 -4.58 -10.06 13.03
CA LYS A 211 -4.62 -9.59 14.41
C LYS A 211 -3.99 -8.20 14.49
N VAL A 212 -4.68 -7.27 15.13
CA VAL A 212 -4.25 -5.88 15.33
C VAL A 212 -4.04 -5.63 16.80
N VAL A 213 -2.85 -5.14 17.17
CA VAL A 213 -2.43 -4.98 18.57
C VAL A 213 -1.90 -3.58 18.82
N ALA A 214 -2.36 -2.95 19.90
CA ALA A 214 -1.71 -1.80 20.52
C ALA A 214 -0.77 -2.33 21.62
N ASP A 215 0.54 -2.07 21.48
CA ASP A 215 1.53 -2.55 22.43
C ASP A 215 2.39 -1.38 22.94
N PRO A 216 2.26 -1.01 24.24
CA PRO A 216 3.00 0.10 24.82
C PRO A 216 4.52 -0.13 24.94
N ALA A 217 4.98 -1.39 24.83
CA ALA A 217 6.41 -1.71 24.86
C ALA A 217 7.10 -1.48 23.52
N LEU A 218 6.34 -1.29 22.43
CA LEU A 218 6.89 -1.09 21.11
C LEU A 218 7.22 0.37 20.83
N THR A 219 8.32 0.59 20.15
CA THR A 219 8.71 1.87 19.54
C THR A 219 8.68 1.82 18.01
N LEU A 220 8.61 0.61 17.44
CA LEU A 220 8.59 0.33 16.02
C LEU A 220 7.26 -0.31 15.59
N ASN A 221 6.89 -0.12 14.33
CA ASN A 221 5.76 -0.83 13.74
C ASN A 221 6.18 -2.29 13.48
N THR A 222 5.69 -3.22 14.27
CA THR A 222 6.06 -4.65 14.21
C THR A 222 5.01 -5.46 13.46
N HIS A 223 5.44 -6.19 12.46
CA HIS A 223 4.59 -7.07 11.66
C HIS A 223 5.12 -8.50 11.73
N THR A 224 4.28 -9.44 12.15
CA THR A 224 4.64 -10.85 12.20
C THR A 224 3.74 -11.65 11.27
N ILE A 225 4.34 -12.24 10.24
CA ILE A 225 3.66 -13.11 9.27
C ILE A 225 3.99 -14.56 9.62
N ARG A 226 2.98 -15.42 9.61
CA ARG A 226 3.14 -16.87 9.74
C ARG A 226 2.41 -17.55 8.61
N VAL A 227 3.09 -18.48 7.96
CA VAL A 227 2.53 -19.29 6.87
C VAL A 227 2.89 -20.75 7.11
N SER A 228 1.93 -21.64 6.91
CA SER A 228 2.13 -23.09 6.93
C SER A 228 1.36 -23.78 5.82
N GLY A 229 1.91 -24.86 5.29
CA GLY A 229 1.31 -25.66 4.22
C GLY A 229 2.24 -26.79 3.76
N ARG A 230 1.94 -27.37 2.61
CA ARG A 230 2.67 -28.55 2.10
C ARG A 230 4.16 -28.31 1.84
N SER A 231 4.55 -27.09 1.46
CA SER A 231 5.96 -26.74 1.23
C SER A 231 6.74 -26.49 2.52
N GLY A 232 6.09 -26.54 3.67
CA GLY A 232 6.67 -26.26 4.97
C GLY A 232 6.02 -25.07 5.68
N ARG A 233 6.78 -24.46 6.58
CA ARG A 233 6.31 -23.30 7.35
C ARG A 233 7.40 -22.24 7.43
N PHE A 234 7.01 -20.97 7.49
CA PHE A 234 7.92 -19.89 7.80
C PHE A 234 7.26 -18.83 8.67
N THR A 235 8.08 -18.13 9.42
CA THR A 235 7.70 -16.94 10.17
C THR A 235 8.61 -15.81 9.78
N LEU A 236 8.03 -14.66 9.46
CA LEU A 236 8.77 -13.44 9.16
C LEU A 236 8.32 -12.35 10.13
N ARG A 237 9.27 -11.76 10.84
CA ARG A 237 9.05 -10.60 11.71
C ARG A 237 9.78 -9.40 11.15
N LEU A 238 9.08 -8.29 10.97
CA LEU A 238 9.62 -7.02 10.53
C LEU A 238 9.36 -5.96 11.61
N GLU A 239 10.40 -5.22 11.94
CA GLU A 239 10.37 -4.11 12.88
C GLU A 239 10.68 -2.83 12.12
N ASN A 240 9.64 -2.14 11.70
CA ASN A 240 9.74 -1.02 10.77
C ASN A 240 9.80 0.31 11.52
N VAL A 241 10.75 1.13 11.17
CA VAL A 241 10.80 2.53 11.61
C VAL A 241 9.57 3.26 11.07
N PRO A 242 8.79 3.95 11.93
CA PRO A 242 7.71 4.82 11.47
C PRO A 242 8.23 5.94 10.58
N ALA A 243 7.48 6.32 9.55
CA ALA A 243 7.84 7.46 8.73
C ALA A 243 7.74 8.75 9.57
N PRO A 244 8.75 9.65 9.54
CA PRO A 244 8.81 10.82 10.43
C PRO A 244 7.59 11.73 10.35
N GLU A 245 7.07 11.96 9.14
CA GLU A 245 5.92 12.83 8.91
C GLU A 245 4.57 12.12 9.09
N ASN A 246 4.55 10.78 9.14
CA ASN A 246 3.35 9.97 9.30
C ASN A 246 3.66 8.66 10.04
N PRO A 247 3.64 8.66 11.37
CA PRO A 247 3.94 7.45 12.17
C PRO A 247 2.98 6.28 11.92
N LYS A 248 1.81 6.52 11.34
CA LYS A 248 0.85 5.48 10.94
C LYS A 248 1.42 4.61 9.80
N THR A 249 2.39 5.15 9.02
CA THR A 249 3.05 4.48 7.89
C THR A 249 4.48 4.07 8.24
N SER A 250 4.89 2.89 7.80
CA SER A 250 6.29 2.43 7.95
C SER A 250 7.17 2.99 6.83
N TRP A 251 8.42 3.33 7.14
CA TRP A 251 9.40 3.77 6.13
C TRP A 251 9.56 2.74 5.01
N LEU A 252 9.60 1.44 5.36
CA LEU A 252 9.68 0.36 4.37
C LEU A 252 8.52 0.43 3.35
N ALA A 253 7.31 0.78 3.79
CA ALA A 253 6.17 0.93 2.89
C ALA A 253 6.37 2.09 1.89
N CYS A 254 6.97 3.20 2.34
CA CYS A 254 7.31 4.31 1.46
C CYS A 254 8.33 3.90 0.40
N TYR A 255 9.41 3.22 0.80
CA TYR A 255 10.45 2.76 -0.12
C TYR A 255 9.97 1.62 -1.04
N SER A 256 8.96 0.85 -0.65
CA SER A 256 8.38 -0.17 -1.54
C SER A 256 7.79 0.42 -2.84
N ALA A 257 7.33 1.67 -2.80
CA ALA A 257 6.90 2.38 -4.00
C ALA A 257 8.06 2.64 -4.98
N LEU A 258 9.23 3.01 -4.44
CA LEU A 258 10.43 3.22 -5.24
C LEU A 258 10.96 1.90 -5.82
N ALA A 259 10.94 0.83 -5.02
CA ALA A 259 11.30 -0.51 -5.49
C ALA A 259 10.38 -0.99 -6.62
N ALA A 260 9.08 -0.70 -6.54
CA ALA A 260 8.12 -0.97 -7.60
C ALA A 260 8.47 -0.23 -8.90
N LEU A 261 8.86 1.05 -8.82
CA LEU A 261 9.31 1.81 -9.98
C LEU A 261 10.57 1.21 -10.61
N GLN A 262 11.54 0.82 -9.79
CA GLN A 262 12.74 0.15 -10.29
C GLN A 262 12.37 -1.16 -11.01
N ALA A 263 11.47 -1.96 -10.43
CA ALA A 263 11.01 -3.21 -11.04
C ALA A 263 10.30 -2.99 -12.38
N LEU A 264 9.53 -1.91 -12.52
CA LEU A 264 8.88 -1.55 -13.78
C LEU A 264 9.87 -1.13 -14.87
N GLY A 265 10.97 -0.48 -14.48
CA GLY A 265 12.00 0.03 -15.40
C GLY A 265 13.17 -0.94 -15.67
N SER A 266 13.28 -2.04 -14.92
CA SER A 266 14.39 -2.99 -15.01
C SER A 266 14.10 -4.19 -15.92
N PRO A 267 15.04 -4.58 -16.79
CA PRO A 267 14.94 -5.84 -17.52
C PRO A 267 15.27 -7.06 -16.66
N ILE A 268 15.89 -6.86 -15.49
CA ILE A 268 16.29 -7.93 -14.56
C ILE A 268 15.40 -7.87 -13.33
N ARG A 269 14.85 -9.01 -12.93
CA ARG A 269 14.03 -9.16 -11.73
C ARG A 269 14.65 -10.23 -10.83
N TYR A 270 14.62 -9.97 -9.53
CA TYR A 270 15.03 -10.91 -8.49
C TYR A 270 13.78 -11.27 -7.65
N GLY A 271 13.57 -12.55 -7.44
CA GLY A 271 12.36 -13.09 -6.83
C GLY A 271 11.20 -13.23 -7.83
N THR A 272 10.02 -13.59 -7.33
CA THR A 272 8.81 -13.90 -8.14
C THR A 272 7.78 -12.79 -8.09
#